data_dbb090a90545b08be249ea5ea42e488c
#
_entry.id   dbb090a90545b08be249ea5ea42e488c
#
_cell.length_a   1.000
_cell.length_b   1.000
_cell.length_c   1.000
_cell.angle_alpha   90.00
_cell.angle_beta   90.00
_cell.angle_gamma   90.00
#
_symmetry.space_group_name_H-M   'P 1'
#
loop_
_entity.id
_entity.type
_entity.pdbx_description
1 polymer ?
#
loop_
_entity_poly.entity_id
_entity_poly.type
_entity_poly.pdbx_seq_one_letter_code
_entity_poly.pdbx_strand_id
1 'polypeptide(L)'
;MTGGDSGLGRAAAVAYAKEGANLVIPYYNEHEDAKETKRIVEKYGAKCVILSGDLSQKEFCKAVVSKTLETFGKIDVLVNNAGVQYQQDKIEDISDEQFDWTMRVNIYGMFYLTRECVPYLKSGSSIINLTSVTTFKGDPQLIDYVTTKGAIVGFTRALARNLALKNIRVNAIAPGFFWTPLQPNCWVAKKVPTLGADAAFGRGAMPYELAPTYVFLASDDSSYMTGAVVHVNGGEVMA
;
A
#
# COMPACT_ATOMS: atom_id res chain seq x y z
N MET A 1 5.26 7.25 1.96
CA MET A 1 4.38 6.08 1.81
C MET A 1 2.95 6.47 2.09
N THR A 2 1.99 6.01 1.29
CA THR A 2 0.58 6.37 1.43
C THR A 2 -0.14 5.47 2.44
N GLY A 3 -1.11 6.02 3.20
CA GLY A 3 -1.88 5.27 4.18
C GLY A 3 -1.02 4.65 5.29
N GLY A 4 0.02 5.39 5.71
CA GLY A 4 0.91 4.97 6.80
C GLY A 4 0.38 5.28 8.20
N ASP A 5 -0.81 5.84 8.27
CA ASP A 5 -1.49 6.24 9.51
C ASP A 5 -1.93 5.05 10.36
N SER A 6 -2.27 3.92 9.74
CA SER A 6 -2.81 2.75 10.45
C SER A 6 -2.41 1.42 9.80
N GLY A 7 -2.82 0.30 10.40
CA GLY A 7 -2.75 -1.04 9.85
C GLY A 7 -1.38 -1.45 9.30
N LEU A 8 -1.37 -1.95 8.06
CA LEU A 8 -0.15 -2.39 7.36
C LEU A 8 0.81 -1.24 7.12
N GLY A 9 0.28 -0.06 6.77
CA GLY A 9 1.08 1.13 6.55
C GLY A 9 1.82 1.59 7.81
N ARG A 10 1.16 1.63 8.96
CA ARG A 10 1.82 1.94 10.24
C ARG A 10 2.93 0.94 10.56
N ALA A 11 2.67 -0.36 10.40
CA ALA A 11 3.68 -1.38 10.67
C ALA A 11 4.90 -1.23 9.77
N ALA A 12 4.69 -0.96 8.48
CA ALA A 12 5.78 -0.69 7.54
C ALA A 12 6.52 0.62 7.87
N ALA A 13 5.79 1.69 8.23
CA ALA A 13 6.40 2.97 8.63
C ALA A 13 7.34 2.81 9.84
N VAL A 14 6.90 2.04 10.84
CA VAL A 14 7.73 1.73 12.03
C VAL A 14 8.94 0.87 11.66
N ALA A 15 8.78 -0.11 10.76
CA ALA A 15 9.90 -0.93 10.30
C ALA A 15 10.93 -0.08 9.54
N TYR A 16 10.51 0.78 8.63
CA TYR A 16 11.39 1.72 7.94
C TYR A 16 12.12 2.67 8.89
N ALA A 17 11.44 3.17 9.93
CA ALA A 17 12.08 4.03 10.93
C ALA A 17 13.18 3.30 11.68
N LYS A 18 13.00 2.01 12.00
CA LYS A 18 14.03 1.18 12.65
C LYS A 18 15.26 0.98 11.76
N GLU A 19 15.08 0.99 10.44
CA GLU A 19 16.17 0.94 9.45
C GLU A 19 16.75 2.34 9.13
N GLY A 20 16.34 3.37 9.87
CA GLY A 20 16.89 4.73 9.72
C GLY A 20 16.26 5.56 8.60
N ALA A 21 15.16 5.13 8.01
CA ALA A 21 14.48 5.89 6.96
C ALA A 21 13.63 7.02 7.55
N ASN A 22 13.70 8.21 6.91
CA ASN A 22 12.75 9.29 7.15
C ASN A 22 11.48 9.10 6.33
N LEU A 23 10.34 9.59 6.81
CA LEU A 23 9.05 9.31 6.20
C LEU A 23 8.23 10.55 5.90
N VAL A 24 7.52 10.52 4.76
CA VAL A 24 6.35 11.34 4.49
C VAL A 24 5.15 10.41 4.38
N ILE A 25 4.12 10.66 5.18
CA ILE A 25 2.91 9.84 5.28
C ILE A 25 1.70 10.70 4.88
N PRO A 26 1.27 10.68 3.60
CA PRO A 26 -0.03 11.19 3.23
C PRO A 26 -1.11 10.22 3.72
N TYR A 27 -2.18 10.79 4.30
CA TYR A 27 -3.34 10.08 4.83
C TYR A 27 -4.61 10.89 4.55
N TYR A 28 -5.80 10.28 4.66
CA TYR A 28 -7.04 10.96 4.32
C TYR A 28 -7.53 11.87 5.47
N ASN A 29 -8.15 11.33 6.50
CA ASN A 29 -8.81 12.08 7.57
C ASN A 29 -8.59 11.52 8.99
N GLU A 30 -7.85 10.42 9.15
CA GLU A 30 -7.60 9.77 10.44
C GLU A 30 -6.45 10.48 11.19
N HIS A 31 -6.71 11.71 11.66
CA HIS A 31 -5.69 12.60 12.21
C HIS A 31 -4.98 12.05 13.45
N GLU A 32 -5.72 11.43 14.38
CA GLU A 32 -5.14 10.91 15.61
C GLU A 32 -4.25 9.67 15.33
N ASP A 33 -4.70 8.80 14.42
CA ASP A 33 -3.91 7.66 13.99
C ASP A 33 -2.60 8.09 13.30
N ALA A 34 -2.66 9.11 12.45
CA ALA A 34 -1.48 9.66 11.79
C ALA A 34 -0.50 10.30 12.78
N LYS A 35 -1.00 11.03 13.78
CA LYS A 35 -0.18 11.59 14.87
C LYS A 35 0.48 10.49 15.69
N GLU A 36 -0.25 9.42 16.01
CA GLU A 36 0.30 8.29 16.76
C GLU A 36 1.38 7.57 15.96
N THR A 37 1.16 7.33 14.67
CA THR A 37 2.19 6.76 13.80
C THR A 37 3.44 7.64 13.76
N LYS A 38 3.28 8.95 13.58
CA LYS A 38 4.38 9.91 13.63
C LYS A 38 5.14 9.82 14.94
N ARG A 39 4.43 9.84 16.08
CA ARG A 39 5.03 9.72 17.42
C ARG A 39 5.86 8.45 17.58
N ILE A 40 5.36 7.31 17.06
CA ILE A 40 6.06 6.03 17.13
C ILE A 40 7.32 6.07 16.24
N VAL A 41 7.21 6.53 15.00
CA VAL A 41 8.33 6.65 14.05
C VAL A 41 9.44 7.53 14.63
N GLU A 42 9.08 8.67 15.21
CA GLU A 42 10.05 9.62 15.77
C GLU A 42 10.77 9.08 17.03
N LYS A 43 10.20 8.11 17.76
CA LYS A 43 10.90 7.40 18.84
C LYS A 43 12.11 6.60 18.39
N TYR A 44 12.16 6.20 17.11
CA TYR A 44 13.30 5.51 16.51
C TYR A 44 14.32 6.48 15.89
N GLY A 45 14.17 7.79 16.12
CA GLY A 45 15.08 8.81 15.60
C GLY A 45 14.83 9.24 14.18
N ALA A 46 13.83 8.69 13.50
CA ALA A 46 13.46 9.06 12.14
C ALA A 46 12.62 10.35 12.14
N LYS A 47 12.82 11.21 11.13
CA LYS A 47 11.95 12.36 10.90
C LYS A 47 10.69 11.93 10.15
N CYS A 48 9.50 12.32 10.66
CA CYS A 48 8.22 11.97 10.07
C CYS A 48 7.37 13.22 9.78
N VAL A 49 6.96 13.36 8.53
CA VAL A 49 6.00 14.39 8.08
C VAL A 49 4.69 13.70 7.75
N ILE A 50 3.59 14.18 8.31
CA ILE A 50 2.23 13.72 8.01
C ILE A 50 1.48 14.78 7.21
N LEU A 51 0.72 14.39 6.20
CA LEU A 51 -0.05 15.28 5.32
C LEU A 51 -1.47 14.73 5.13
N SER A 52 -2.47 15.49 5.58
CA SER A 52 -3.88 15.13 5.36
C SER A 52 -4.36 15.60 4.00
N GLY A 53 -5.05 14.74 3.25
CA GLY A 53 -5.66 15.06 1.98
C GLY A 53 -6.08 13.84 1.17
N ASP A 54 -6.75 14.10 0.07
CA ASP A 54 -7.30 13.08 -0.81
C ASP A 54 -6.34 12.74 -1.95
N LEU A 55 -5.80 11.53 -1.96
CA LEU A 55 -4.91 11.02 -3.02
C LEU A 55 -5.59 10.93 -4.38
N SER A 56 -6.93 10.87 -4.45
CA SER A 56 -7.66 10.92 -5.72
C SER A 56 -7.52 12.27 -6.44
N GLN A 57 -7.02 13.28 -5.72
CA GLN A 57 -6.79 14.63 -6.23
C GLN A 57 -5.33 14.79 -6.67
N LYS A 58 -5.13 15.07 -7.94
CA LYS A 58 -3.80 15.24 -8.54
C LYS A 58 -2.96 16.33 -7.85
N GLU A 59 -3.61 17.40 -7.46
CA GLU A 59 -2.97 18.53 -6.79
C GLU A 59 -2.41 18.16 -5.42
N PHE A 60 -3.11 17.28 -4.68
CA PHE A 60 -2.61 16.76 -3.43
C PHE A 60 -1.38 15.86 -3.63
N CYS A 61 -1.39 15.00 -4.66
CA CYS A 61 -0.22 14.18 -5.01
C CYS A 61 1.01 15.04 -5.32
N LYS A 62 0.84 16.14 -6.04
CA LYS A 62 1.92 17.12 -6.29
C LYS A 62 2.42 17.76 -4.98
N ALA A 63 1.50 18.17 -4.11
CA ALA A 63 1.86 18.76 -2.81
C ALA A 63 2.67 17.77 -1.94
N VAL A 64 2.31 16.48 -1.94
CA VAL A 64 3.05 15.42 -1.24
C VAL A 64 4.49 15.30 -1.76
N VAL A 65 4.69 15.28 -3.08
CA VAL A 65 6.02 15.21 -3.69
C VAL A 65 6.83 16.47 -3.38
N SER A 66 6.24 17.65 -3.58
CA SER A 66 6.89 18.93 -3.28
C SER A 66 7.33 19.00 -1.81
N LYS A 67 6.45 18.61 -0.88
CA LYS A 67 6.78 18.59 0.56
C LYS A 67 7.87 17.59 0.90
N THR A 68 7.91 16.45 0.21
CA THR A 68 8.98 15.46 0.39
C THR A 68 10.33 16.03 -0.04
N LEU A 69 10.39 16.65 -1.21
CA LEU A 69 11.61 17.26 -1.74
C LEU A 69 12.07 18.46 -0.91
N GLU A 70 11.13 19.33 -0.49
CA GLU A 70 11.43 20.45 0.41
C GLU A 70 12.06 19.99 1.73
N THR A 71 11.56 18.89 2.28
CA THR A 71 11.96 18.42 3.60
C THR A 71 13.24 17.58 3.58
N PHE A 72 13.41 16.72 2.55
CA PHE A 72 14.45 15.69 2.51
C PHE A 72 15.36 15.77 1.27
N GLY A 73 15.03 16.59 0.28
CA GLY A 73 15.83 16.79 -0.95
C GLY A 73 15.82 15.61 -1.92
N LYS A 74 15.18 14.48 -1.57
CA LYS A 74 15.19 13.24 -2.37
C LYS A 74 13.99 12.36 -2.08
N ILE A 75 13.77 11.37 -2.98
CA ILE A 75 12.83 10.26 -2.79
C ILE A 75 13.61 8.99 -3.14
N ASP A 76 13.81 8.10 -2.17
CA ASP A 76 14.47 6.82 -2.39
C ASP A 76 13.47 5.69 -2.60
N VAL A 77 12.36 5.73 -1.85
CA VAL A 77 11.32 4.68 -1.88
C VAL A 77 9.93 5.30 -1.95
N LEU A 78 9.13 4.85 -2.91
CA LEU A 78 7.70 5.13 -2.98
C LEU A 78 6.91 3.88 -2.59
N VAL A 79 6.04 3.99 -1.59
CA VAL A 79 5.13 2.91 -1.19
C VAL A 79 3.68 3.34 -1.42
N ASN A 80 3.03 2.73 -2.38
CA ASN A 80 1.61 2.88 -2.69
C ASN A 80 0.81 1.82 -1.89
N ASN A 81 0.46 2.17 -0.65
CA ASN A 81 -0.21 1.26 0.29
C ASN A 81 -1.68 1.65 0.54
N ALA A 82 -2.04 2.92 0.43
CA ALA A 82 -3.42 3.38 0.64
C ALA A 82 -4.41 2.64 -0.26
N GLY A 83 -5.58 2.37 0.26
CA GLY A 83 -6.66 1.75 -0.49
C GLY A 83 -7.94 1.63 0.32
N VAL A 84 -9.05 1.53 -0.38
CA VAL A 84 -10.40 1.32 0.17
C VAL A 84 -11.00 0.06 -0.40
N GLN A 85 -11.94 -0.54 0.33
CA GLN A 85 -12.75 -1.68 -0.12
C GLN A 85 -14.15 -1.57 0.49
N TYR A 86 -15.14 -2.03 -0.26
CA TYR A 86 -16.55 -2.05 0.15
C TYR A 86 -17.16 -3.37 -0.25
N GLN A 87 -17.83 -4.03 0.69
CA GLN A 87 -18.47 -5.31 0.45
C GLN A 87 -19.84 -5.09 -0.19
N GLN A 88 -20.13 -5.85 -1.26
CA GLN A 88 -21.46 -5.98 -1.86
C GLN A 88 -21.74 -7.46 -2.16
N ASP A 89 -22.96 -7.91 -1.92
CA ASP A 89 -23.32 -9.32 -2.14
C ASP A 89 -23.49 -9.65 -3.64
N LYS A 90 -23.87 -8.66 -4.45
CA LYS A 90 -24.12 -8.82 -5.88
C LYS A 90 -23.50 -7.69 -6.68
N ILE A 91 -23.16 -7.96 -7.93
CA ILE A 91 -22.58 -6.95 -8.81
C ILE A 91 -23.53 -5.78 -9.07
N GLU A 92 -24.83 -6.05 -9.15
CA GLU A 92 -25.86 -5.03 -9.35
C GLU A 92 -26.07 -4.10 -8.14
N ASP A 93 -25.55 -4.46 -6.97
CA ASP A 93 -25.59 -3.63 -5.76
C ASP A 93 -24.39 -2.64 -5.70
N ILE A 94 -23.40 -2.79 -6.57
CA ILE A 94 -22.27 -1.85 -6.69
C ILE A 94 -22.75 -0.64 -7.47
N SER A 95 -22.91 0.50 -6.79
CA SER A 95 -23.29 1.74 -7.48
C SER A 95 -22.13 2.31 -8.31
N ASP A 96 -22.45 3.14 -9.30
CA ASP A 96 -21.47 3.83 -10.13
C ASP A 96 -20.54 4.71 -9.25
N GLU A 97 -21.09 5.34 -8.20
CA GLU A 97 -20.32 6.16 -7.26
C GLU A 97 -19.35 5.32 -6.44
N GLN A 98 -19.75 4.14 -5.94
CA GLN A 98 -18.87 3.22 -5.22
C GLN A 98 -17.73 2.75 -6.14
N PHE A 99 -18.06 2.32 -7.35
CA PHE A 99 -17.07 1.86 -8.32
C PHE A 99 -16.08 2.98 -8.67
N ASP A 100 -16.58 4.18 -9.02
CA ASP A 100 -15.74 5.34 -9.35
C ASP A 100 -14.83 5.73 -8.16
N TRP A 101 -15.36 5.74 -6.95
CA TRP A 101 -14.59 6.06 -5.75
C TRP A 101 -13.47 5.04 -5.50
N THR A 102 -13.79 3.73 -5.60
CA THR A 102 -12.80 2.66 -5.44
C THR A 102 -11.68 2.79 -6.47
N MET A 103 -12.03 3.07 -7.75
CA MET A 103 -11.05 3.32 -8.81
C MET A 103 -10.22 4.57 -8.55
N ARG A 104 -10.83 5.68 -8.12
CA ARG A 104 -10.14 6.94 -7.83
C ARG A 104 -9.10 6.78 -6.74
N VAL A 105 -9.47 6.17 -5.61
CA VAL A 105 -8.55 6.00 -4.49
C VAL A 105 -7.46 4.98 -4.81
N ASN A 106 -7.85 3.78 -5.26
CA ASN A 106 -6.90 2.67 -5.38
C ASN A 106 -6.02 2.76 -6.62
N ILE A 107 -6.49 3.39 -7.72
CA ILE A 107 -5.78 3.43 -9.00
C ILE A 107 -5.33 4.83 -9.36
N TYR A 108 -6.24 5.82 -9.41
CA TYR A 108 -5.86 7.17 -9.87
C TYR A 108 -4.89 7.81 -8.90
N GLY A 109 -5.12 7.69 -7.58
CA GLY A 109 -4.21 8.19 -6.55
C GLY A 109 -2.81 7.59 -6.66
N MET A 110 -2.74 6.26 -6.76
CA MET A 110 -1.48 5.54 -6.99
C MET A 110 -0.77 6.03 -8.27
N PHE A 111 -1.50 6.13 -9.37
CA PHE A 111 -0.95 6.58 -10.65
C PHE A 111 -0.45 8.02 -10.58
N TYR A 112 -1.25 8.94 -10.03
CA TYR A 112 -0.87 10.35 -9.93
C TYR A 112 0.39 10.51 -9.08
N LEU A 113 0.42 9.91 -7.89
CA LEU A 113 1.58 10.02 -7.01
C LEU A 113 2.83 9.39 -7.64
N THR A 114 2.70 8.22 -8.26
CA THR A 114 3.83 7.55 -8.94
C THR A 114 4.37 8.43 -10.07
N ARG A 115 3.50 8.98 -10.92
CA ARG A 115 3.88 9.86 -12.02
C ARG A 115 4.62 11.10 -11.53
N GLU A 116 4.16 11.72 -10.44
CA GLU A 116 4.81 12.90 -9.87
C GLU A 116 6.14 12.55 -9.17
N CYS A 117 6.31 11.31 -8.63
CA CYS A 117 7.55 10.87 -7.99
C CYS A 117 8.64 10.47 -8.99
N VAL A 118 8.29 9.78 -10.08
CA VAL A 118 9.25 9.18 -11.02
C VAL A 118 10.34 10.13 -11.51
N PRO A 119 10.10 11.41 -11.82
CA PRO A 119 11.15 12.34 -12.25
C PRO A 119 12.26 12.58 -11.21
N TYR A 120 12.01 12.30 -9.95
CA TYR A 120 12.93 12.54 -8.83
C TYR A 120 13.57 11.27 -8.29
N LEU A 121 13.14 10.10 -8.76
CA LEU A 121 13.74 8.82 -8.39
C LEU A 121 15.10 8.66 -9.09
N LYS A 122 16.07 8.13 -8.36
CA LYS A 122 17.43 7.89 -8.86
C LYS A 122 17.68 6.39 -9.03
N SER A 123 18.80 6.05 -9.66
CA SER A 123 19.29 4.67 -9.70
C SER A 123 19.35 4.08 -8.28
N GLY A 124 18.83 2.88 -8.11
CA GLY A 124 18.69 2.20 -6.82
C GLY A 124 17.34 2.44 -6.11
N SER A 125 16.54 3.41 -6.57
CA SER A 125 15.22 3.66 -5.98
C SER A 125 14.26 2.47 -6.15
N SER A 126 13.28 2.37 -5.24
CA SER A 126 12.27 1.30 -5.24
C SER A 126 10.85 1.87 -5.18
N ILE A 127 9.95 1.28 -5.98
CA ILE A 127 8.51 1.50 -5.93
C ILE A 127 7.85 0.19 -5.45
N ILE A 128 7.02 0.27 -4.41
CA ILE A 128 6.33 -0.87 -3.82
C ILE A 128 4.83 -0.61 -3.86
N ASN A 129 4.09 -1.44 -4.57
CA ASN A 129 2.65 -1.34 -4.73
C ASN A 129 1.94 -2.41 -3.90
N LEU A 130 0.82 -2.07 -3.24
CA LEU A 130 0.04 -3.02 -2.47
C LEU A 130 -1.15 -3.53 -3.30
N THR A 131 -1.03 -4.77 -3.80
CA THR A 131 -2.14 -5.53 -4.39
C THR A 131 -2.88 -6.33 -3.30
N SER A 132 -3.39 -7.50 -3.58
CA SER A 132 -4.10 -8.38 -2.62
C SER A 132 -4.05 -9.83 -3.09
N VAL A 133 -4.16 -10.76 -2.14
CA VAL A 133 -4.41 -12.17 -2.43
C VAL A 133 -5.70 -12.37 -3.24
N THR A 134 -6.69 -11.50 -3.05
CA THR A 134 -7.97 -11.56 -3.77
C THR A 134 -7.82 -11.37 -5.28
N THR A 135 -6.74 -10.74 -5.74
CA THR A 135 -6.40 -10.65 -7.18
C THR A 135 -6.21 -12.04 -7.81
N PHE A 136 -5.74 -13.01 -7.04
CA PHE A 136 -5.35 -14.33 -7.52
C PHE A 136 -6.41 -15.40 -7.25
N LYS A 137 -7.19 -15.27 -6.17
CA LYS A 137 -8.26 -16.21 -5.87
C LYS A 137 -9.66 -15.72 -6.27
N GLY A 138 -9.83 -14.42 -6.49
CA GLY A 138 -11.13 -13.77 -6.56
C GLY A 138 -11.74 -13.56 -5.17
N ASP A 139 -12.70 -12.64 -5.08
CA ASP A 139 -13.61 -12.50 -3.95
C ASP A 139 -14.95 -12.00 -4.48
N PRO A 140 -16.03 -12.80 -4.37
CA PRO A 140 -17.32 -12.46 -4.98
C PRO A 140 -18.00 -11.25 -4.34
N GLN A 141 -17.59 -10.85 -3.13
CA GLN A 141 -18.16 -9.71 -2.41
C GLN A 141 -17.32 -8.42 -2.54
N LEU A 142 -16.16 -8.47 -3.23
CA LEU A 142 -15.22 -7.35 -3.38
C LEU A 142 -14.86 -7.09 -4.85
N ILE A 143 -15.84 -7.14 -5.75
CA ILE A 143 -15.61 -7.13 -7.22
C ILE A 143 -14.87 -5.87 -7.68
N ASP A 144 -15.31 -4.69 -7.25
CA ASP A 144 -14.66 -3.41 -7.57
C ASP A 144 -13.24 -3.33 -7.00
N TYR A 145 -13.05 -3.73 -5.75
CA TYR A 145 -11.76 -3.81 -5.10
C TYR A 145 -10.80 -4.76 -5.82
N VAL A 146 -11.23 -6.00 -6.11
CA VAL A 146 -10.44 -7.01 -6.83
C VAL A 146 -10.03 -6.49 -8.20
N THR A 147 -10.93 -5.80 -8.90
CA THR A 147 -10.64 -5.15 -10.18
C THR A 147 -9.48 -4.17 -10.04
N THR A 148 -9.51 -3.30 -9.01
CA THR A 148 -8.40 -2.36 -8.78
C THR A 148 -7.09 -3.08 -8.43
N LYS A 149 -7.15 -4.13 -7.62
CA LYS A 149 -5.95 -4.87 -7.19
C LYS A 149 -5.33 -5.67 -8.33
N GLY A 150 -6.14 -6.13 -9.30
CA GLY A 150 -5.67 -6.70 -10.56
C GLY A 150 -4.98 -5.67 -11.45
N ALA A 151 -5.55 -4.47 -11.56
CA ALA A 151 -4.95 -3.36 -12.30
C ALA A 151 -3.57 -2.97 -11.74
N ILE A 152 -3.38 -3.01 -10.40
CA ILE A 152 -2.09 -2.75 -9.75
C ILE A 152 -1.02 -3.76 -10.21
N VAL A 153 -1.35 -5.03 -10.39
CA VAL A 153 -0.39 -6.04 -10.89
C VAL A 153 0.05 -5.70 -12.31
N GLY A 154 -0.89 -5.39 -13.20
CA GLY A 154 -0.58 -4.95 -14.57
C GLY A 154 0.30 -3.69 -14.59
N PHE A 155 -0.07 -2.68 -13.80
CA PHE A 155 0.69 -1.45 -13.65
C PHE A 155 2.12 -1.70 -13.15
N THR A 156 2.28 -2.54 -12.10
CA THR A 156 3.58 -2.90 -11.54
C THR A 156 4.51 -3.51 -12.59
N ARG A 157 4.02 -4.49 -13.35
CA ARG A 157 4.81 -5.17 -14.40
C ARG A 157 5.19 -4.23 -15.56
N ALA A 158 4.25 -3.41 -16.00
CA ALA A 158 4.51 -2.45 -17.08
C ALA A 158 5.52 -1.38 -16.65
N LEU A 159 5.35 -0.81 -15.45
CA LEU A 159 6.23 0.22 -14.93
C LEU A 159 7.63 -0.33 -14.61
N ALA A 160 7.73 -1.57 -14.11
CA ALA A 160 9.00 -2.25 -13.87
C ALA A 160 9.84 -2.31 -15.16
N ARG A 161 9.25 -2.71 -16.28
CA ARG A 161 9.93 -2.74 -17.58
C ARG A 161 10.29 -1.36 -18.09
N ASN A 162 9.45 -0.36 -17.86
CA ASN A 162 9.68 1.02 -18.28
C ASN A 162 10.87 1.67 -17.54
N LEU A 163 11.02 1.35 -16.25
CA LEU A 163 12.05 1.96 -15.40
C LEU A 163 13.32 1.11 -15.23
N ALA A 164 13.37 -0.10 -15.77
CA ALA A 164 14.48 -1.04 -15.59
C ALA A 164 15.84 -0.45 -16.01
N LEU A 165 15.89 0.20 -17.16
CA LEU A 165 17.14 0.81 -17.66
C LEU A 165 17.61 2.02 -16.82
N LYS A 166 16.74 2.56 -15.98
CA LYS A 166 17.09 3.58 -14.97
C LYS A 166 17.55 2.97 -13.65
N ASN A 167 17.60 1.63 -13.56
CA ASN A 167 17.88 0.87 -12.35
C ASN A 167 16.93 1.26 -11.20
N ILE A 168 15.64 1.44 -11.52
CA ILE A 168 14.56 1.66 -10.54
C ILE A 168 13.70 0.41 -10.50
N ARG A 169 13.57 -0.20 -9.32
CA ARG A 169 12.80 -1.41 -9.12
C ARG A 169 11.34 -1.09 -8.84
N VAL A 170 10.44 -1.90 -9.37
CA VAL A 170 9.00 -1.77 -9.12
C VAL A 170 8.43 -3.15 -8.82
N ASN A 171 7.99 -3.38 -7.59
CA ASN A 171 7.43 -4.65 -7.15
C ASN A 171 6.09 -4.44 -6.45
N ALA A 172 5.34 -5.52 -6.28
CA ALA A 172 4.10 -5.51 -5.53
C ALA A 172 4.13 -6.53 -4.38
N ILE A 173 3.32 -6.26 -3.36
CA ILE A 173 3.02 -7.21 -2.28
C ILE A 173 1.54 -7.61 -2.42
N ALA A 174 1.25 -8.90 -2.32
CA ALA A 174 -0.10 -9.47 -2.27
C ALA A 174 -0.37 -10.04 -0.86
N PRO A 175 -0.86 -9.22 0.08
CA PRO A 175 -1.22 -9.70 1.41
C PRO A 175 -2.44 -10.61 1.36
N GLY A 176 -2.47 -11.62 2.23
CA GLY A 176 -3.69 -12.31 2.63
C GLY A 176 -4.49 -11.50 3.66
N PHE A 177 -5.16 -12.20 4.56
CA PHE A 177 -5.87 -11.53 5.63
C PHE A 177 -4.92 -11.08 6.75
N PHE A 178 -4.99 -9.79 7.06
CA PHE A 178 -4.27 -9.14 8.16
C PHE A 178 -5.24 -8.39 9.06
N TRP A 179 -5.03 -8.47 10.38
CA TRP A 179 -5.80 -7.74 11.37
C TRP A 179 -5.49 -6.24 11.30
N THR A 180 -6.31 -5.48 10.60
CA THR A 180 -6.18 -4.03 10.40
C THR A 180 -7.54 -3.36 10.63
N PRO A 181 -7.60 -2.04 10.88
CA PRO A 181 -8.86 -1.30 11.00
C PRO A 181 -9.76 -1.39 9.75
N LEU A 182 -9.19 -1.68 8.59
CA LEU A 182 -9.95 -1.86 7.34
C LEU A 182 -10.96 -3.02 7.45
N GLN A 183 -10.63 -4.07 8.17
CA GLN A 183 -11.44 -5.30 8.20
C GLN A 183 -12.80 -5.10 8.92
N PRO A 184 -12.86 -4.63 10.18
CA PRO A 184 -14.13 -4.43 10.85
C PRO A 184 -15.01 -3.36 10.19
N ASN A 185 -14.42 -2.45 9.43
CA ASN A 185 -15.15 -1.41 8.69
C ASN A 185 -15.83 -1.95 7.41
N CYS A 186 -15.37 -3.11 6.90
CA CYS A 186 -15.88 -3.67 5.65
C CYS A 186 -16.76 -4.92 5.86
N TRP A 187 -16.57 -5.66 6.95
CA TRP A 187 -17.26 -6.93 7.18
C TRP A 187 -18.28 -6.83 8.32
N VAL A 188 -19.38 -7.55 8.16
CA VAL A 188 -20.36 -7.68 9.25
C VAL A 188 -19.70 -8.31 10.48
N ALA A 189 -20.03 -7.82 11.68
CA ALA A 189 -19.38 -8.21 12.94
C ALA A 189 -19.33 -9.74 13.16
N LYS A 190 -20.37 -10.48 12.75
CA LYS A 190 -20.43 -11.96 12.87
C LYS A 190 -19.35 -12.67 12.04
N LYS A 191 -18.90 -12.09 10.92
CA LYS A 191 -17.90 -12.69 10.02
C LYS A 191 -16.46 -12.39 10.47
N VAL A 192 -16.25 -11.26 11.15
CA VAL A 192 -14.91 -10.81 11.57
C VAL A 192 -14.10 -11.90 12.29
N PRO A 193 -14.62 -12.64 13.28
CA PRO A 193 -13.83 -13.65 13.99
C PRO A 193 -13.33 -14.82 13.14
N THR A 194 -13.93 -15.07 11.97
CA THR A 194 -13.56 -16.18 11.08
C THR A 194 -12.66 -15.76 9.93
N LEU A 195 -12.38 -14.48 9.80
CA LEU A 195 -11.53 -13.97 8.73
C LEU A 195 -10.10 -14.48 8.88
N GLY A 196 -9.53 -14.98 7.78
CA GLY A 196 -8.18 -15.55 7.74
C GLY A 196 -8.11 -17.03 8.15
N ALA A 197 -9.22 -17.66 8.54
CA ALA A 197 -9.26 -19.10 8.84
C ALA A 197 -8.99 -19.96 7.60
N ASP A 198 -9.21 -19.44 6.39
CA ASP A 198 -8.97 -20.14 5.12
C ASP A 198 -7.48 -20.23 4.73
N ALA A 199 -6.61 -19.46 5.38
CA ALA A 199 -5.18 -19.60 5.17
C ALA A 199 -4.68 -20.96 5.68
N ALA A 200 -3.64 -21.54 5.05
CA ALA A 200 -3.05 -22.81 5.48
C ALA A 200 -2.55 -22.77 6.94
N PHE A 201 -2.17 -21.58 7.44
CA PHE A 201 -1.86 -21.37 8.85
C PHE A 201 -3.10 -21.32 9.76
N GLY A 202 -4.32 -21.34 9.24
CA GLY A 202 -5.57 -21.34 10.00
C GLY A 202 -5.84 -20.07 10.80
N ARG A 203 -5.16 -18.97 10.47
CA ARG A 203 -5.30 -17.68 11.17
C ARG A 203 -5.03 -16.48 10.27
N GLY A 204 -5.60 -15.37 10.62
CA GLY A 204 -5.15 -14.07 10.12
C GLY A 204 -3.78 -13.69 10.67
N ALA A 205 -3.03 -12.88 9.93
CA ALA A 205 -1.74 -12.37 10.33
C ALA A 205 -1.85 -10.98 11.00
N MET A 206 -0.84 -10.63 11.76
CA MET A 206 -0.71 -9.29 12.37
C MET A 206 0.09 -8.36 11.42
N PRO A 207 -0.18 -7.04 11.40
CA PRO A 207 0.49 -6.10 10.51
C PRO A 207 2.03 -6.16 10.54
N TYR A 208 2.62 -6.42 11.71
CA TYR A 208 4.07 -6.52 11.84
C TYR A 208 4.68 -7.74 11.09
N GLU A 209 3.88 -8.78 10.79
CA GLU A 209 4.33 -9.96 10.03
C GLU A 209 4.53 -9.64 8.54
N LEU A 210 3.91 -8.55 8.03
CA LEU A 210 4.12 -8.06 6.66
C LEU A 210 5.27 -7.06 6.56
N ALA A 211 5.55 -6.34 7.62
CA ALA A 211 6.51 -5.22 7.63
C ALA A 211 7.92 -5.58 7.10
N PRO A 212 8.50 -6.77 7.40
CA PRO A 212 9.79 -7.18 6.84
C PRO A 212 9.82 -7.25 5.31
N THR A 213 8.69 -7.60 4.67
CA THR A 213 8.61 -7.64 3.19
C THR A 213 8.72 -6.24 2.58
N TYR A 214 8.17 -5.22 3.22
CA TYR A 214 8.35 -3.83 2.78
C TYR A 214 9.81 -3.41 2.88
N VAL A 215 10.50 -3.73 3.98
CA VAL A 215 11.92 -3.42 4.17
C VAL A 215 12.76 -4.15 3.12
N PHE A 216 12.56 -5.45 2.94
CA PHE A 216 13.24 -6.25 1.93
C PHE A 216 13.09 -5.65 0.52
N LEU A 217 11.89 -5.29 0.10
CA LEU A 217 11.65 -4.72 -1.22
C LEU A 217 12.21 -3.29 -1.38
N ALA A 218 12.41 -2.58 -0.30
CA ALA A 218 13.03 -1.25 -0.31
C ALA A 218 14.57 -1.31 -0.33
N SER A 219 15.16 -2.36 0.23
CA SER A 219 16.61 -2.52 0.41
C SER A 219 17.31 -3.13 -0.80
N ASP A 220 18.64 -3.12 -0.77
CA ASP A 220 19.49 -3.75 -1.79
C ASP A 220 19.42 -5.29 -1.77
N ASP A 221 18.87 -5.90 -0.72
CA ASP A 221 18.62 -7.34 -0.65
C ASP A 221 17.69 -7.83 -1.77
N SER A 222 16.87 -6.94 -2.32
CA SER A 222 16.01 -7.21 -3.47
C SER A 222 16.52 -6.57 -4.77
N SER A 223 17.83 -6.29 -4.89
CA SER A 223 18.43 -5.57 -6.03
C SER A 223 18.18 -6.22 -7.40
N TYR A 224 17.96 -7.52 -7.46
CA TYR A 224 17.65 -8.24 -8.72
C TYR A 224 16.15 -8.57 -8.88
N MET A 225 15.28 -7.90 -8.10
CA MET A 225 13.83 -8.08 -8.17
C MET A 225 13.13 -6.85 -8.75
N THR A 226 12.46 -7.01 -9.89
CA THR A 226 11.55 -6.01 -10.47
C THR A 226 10.42 -6.68 -11.23
N GLY A 227 9.21 -6.15 -11.14
CA GLY A 227 7.99 -6.71 -11.73
C GLY A 227 7.41 -7.89 -10.96
N ALA A 228 7.97 -8.24 -9.82
CA ALA A 228 7.52 -9.36 -8.99
C ALA A 228 6.29 -8.99 -8.16
N VAL A 229 5.51 -10.01 -7.82
CA VAL A 229 4.45 -9.94 -6.81
C VAL A 229 4.82 -10.91 -5.69
N VAL A 230 5.08 -10.37 -4.50
CA VAL A 230 5.45 -11.17 -3.33
C VAL A 230 4.20 -11.51 -2.54
N HIS A 231 3.90 -12.80 -2.42
CA HIS A 231 2.75 -13.30 -1.69
C HIS A 231 3.10 -13.47 -0.21
N VAL A 232 2.34 -12.79 0.66
CA VAL A 232 2.43 -12.93 2.13
C VAL A 232 1.02 -13.16 2.63
N ASN A 233 0.56 -14.42 2.56
CA ASN A 233 -0.86 -14.75 2.70
C ASN A 233 -1.15 -16.00 3.55
N GLY A 234 -0.14 -16.51 4.28
CA GLY A 234 -0.33 -17.69 5.14
C GLY A 234 -0.67 -18.96 4.38
N GLY A 235 -0.35 -19.05 3.07
CA GLY A 235 -0.68 -20.19 2.21
C GLY A 235 -2.12 -20.18 1.68
N GLU A 236 -2.82 -19.05 1.72
CA GLU A 236 -4.17 -18.90 1.16
C GLU A 236 -4.17 -19.03 -0.38
N VAL A 237 -3.10 -18.56 -1.03
CA VAL A 237 -2.80 -18.77 -2.45
C VAL A 237 -1.33 -19.12 -2.59
N MET A 238 -1.06 -20.19 -3.31
CA MET A 238 0.29 -20.65 -3.68
C MET A 238 0.46 -20.45 -5.19
N ALA A 239 1.12 -19.35 -5.59
CA ALA A 239 1.32 -18.96 -6.99
C ALA A 239 2.80 -18.64 -7.28
#